data_1b9f5513a2fbc1b061e80607b77edd18
#
_entry.id   1b9f5513a2fbc1b061e80607b77edd18
#
_cell.length_a   1.000
_cell.length_b   1.000
_cell.length_c   1.000
_cell.angle_alpha   90.00
_cell.angle_beta   90.00
_cell.angle_gamma   90.00
#
_symmetry.space_group_name_H-M   'P 1'
#
loop_
_entity.id
_entity.type
_entity.pdbx_description
1 polymer ?
#
loop_
_entity_poly.entity_id
_entity_poly.type
_entity_poly.pdbx_seq_one_letter_code
_entity_poly.pdbx_strand_id
1 'polypeptide(L)'
;MNNEAHHERLTYLRHMRVFEANVPSGMATADHLHDHDVISIVVGDALTRSRRLGEEWSAPRTRAAGTAETATYTGSPVTHRTENTGKAPLRLFVVENLRDSGWTSPAPLAAPGTTLRQEDRSFAVYDVRLNAATPRTNHTHENPSFVFLMTGAVQVQGGGGESEFRLEQTGRWFPSSGPDQPHTLSLVGTSDAHVICVEAR
;
A
#
# COMPACT_ATOMS: atom_id res chain seq x y z
N MET A 1 -2.46 16.17 0.87
CA MET A 1 -1.84 15.62 -0.37
C MET A 1 -2.51 16.02 -1.70
N ASN A 2 -3.70 16.55 -1.72
CA ASN A 2 -4.52 16.74 -2.95
C ASN A 2 -3.95 17.67 -4.05
N ASN A 3 -2.89 18.44 -3.79
CA ASN A 3 -2.34 19.43 -4.75
C ASN A 3 -0.82 19.25 -4.96
N GLU A 4 -0.28 18.10 -4.64
CA GLU A 4 1.14 17.81 -4.83
C GLU A 4 1.36 17.17 -6.21
N ALA A 5 2.23 17.76 -7.04
CA ALA A 5 2.41 17.40 -8.46
C ALA A 5 2.90 15.96 -8.71
N HIS A 6 3.57 15.35 -7.72
CA HIS A 6 4.08 13.98 -7.82
C HIS A 6 3.16 12.95 -7.16
N HIS A 7 1.98 13.36 -6.66
CA HIS A 7 0.99 12.47 -6.06
C HIS A 7 -0.27 12.44 -6.94
N GLU A 8 -0.50 11.31 -7.56
CA GLU A 8 -1.75 11.05 -8.26
C GLU A 8 -2.72 10.31 -7.34
N ARG A 9 -3.91 10.86 -7.15
CA ARG A 9 -4.96 10.18 -6.41
C ARG A 9 -5.57 9.08 -7.29
N LEU A 10 -5.34 7.82 -6.90
CA LEU A 10 -5.81 6.66 -7.64
C LEU A 10 -7.29 6.38 -7.37
N THR A 11 -7.69 6.37 -6.09
CA THR A 11 -9.05 6.03 -5.71
C THR A 11 -9.39 6.47 -4.28
N TYR A 12 -10.67 6.41 -4.00
CA TYR A 12 -11.26 6.61 -2.69
C TYR A 12 -12.17 5.42 -2.37
N LEU A 13 -11.94 4.73 -1.28
CA LEU A 13 -12.71 3.58 -0.86
C LEU A 13 -13.15 3.74 0.60
N ARG A 14 -14.42 4.09 0.83
CA ARG A 14 -14.98 4.36 2.15
C ARG A 14 -14.11 5.32 2.96
N HIS A 15 -13.29 4.76 3.86
CA HIS A 15 -12.41 5.50 4.77
C HIS A 15 -10.94 5.42 4.38
N MET A 16 -10.64 5.03 3.16
CA MET A 16 -9.27 4.97 2.64
C MET A 16 -9.13 5.85 1.42
N ARG A 17 -8.02 6.52 1.33
CA ARG A 17 -7.60 7.29 0.16
C ARG A 17 -6.26 6.76 -0.30
N VAL A 18 -6.13 6.46 -1.58
CA VAL A 18 -4.89 5.93 -2.14
C VAL A 18 -4.32 6.87 -3.16
N PHE A 19 -3.05 7.15 -3.02
CA PHE A 19 -2.24 7.92 -3.96
C PHE A 19 -1.10 7.07 -4.49
N GLU A 20 -0.71 7.32 -5.72
CA GLU A 20 0.60 6.95 -6.22
C GLU A 20 1.51 8.18 -6.21
N ALA A 21 2.65 8.07 -5.52
CA ALA A 21 3.71 9.07 -5.57
C ALA A 21 4.79 8.57 -6.54
N ASN A 22 5.09 9.39 -7.54
CA ASN A 22 6.13 9.11 -8.53
C ASN A 22 7.06 10.31 -8.63
N VAL A 23 8.22 10.22 -7.95
CA VAL A 23 9.19 11.31 -7.86
C VAL A 23 10.42 10.95 -8.70
N PRO A 24 10.67 11.66 -9.81
CA PRO A 24 11.85 11.41 -10.65
C PRO A 24 13.15 11.57 -9.87
N SER A 25 14.24 10.96 -10.39
CA SER A 25 15.59 11.13 -9.84
C SER A 25 15.96 12.61 -9.72
N GLY A 26 16.51 13.00 -8.57
CA GLY A 26 16.93 14.37 -8.27
C GLY A 26 15.77 15.37 -8.03
N MET A 27 14.52 14.92 -8.06
CA MET A 27 13.36 15.77 -7.80
C MET A 27 12.84 15.57 -6.36
N ALA A 28 12.10 16.58 -5.90
CA ALA A 28 11.42 16.53 -4.60
C ALA A 28 9.93 16.86 -4.77
N THR A 29 9.11 16.27 -3.90
CA THR A 29 7.72 16.70 -3.74
C THR A 29 7.66 18.17 -3.33
N ALA A 30 6.54 18.85 -3.55
CA ALA A 30 6.25 20.09 -2.84
C ALA A 30 6.04 19.82 -1.33
N ASP A 31 6.06 20.88 -0.52
CA ASP A 31 5.63 20.75 0.86
C ASP A 31 4.14 20.39 0.88
N HIS A 32 3.79 19.28 1.54
CA HIS A 32 2.43 18.77 1.63
C HIS A 32 2.09 18.30 3.03
N LEU A 33 0.82 18.43 3.39
CA LEU A 33 0.28 18.13 4.72
C LEU A 33 -0.21 16.69 4.77
N HIS A 34 0.16 15.98 5.84
CA HIS A 34 -0.49 14.78 6.32
C HIS A 34 -1.21 15.09 7.64
N ASP A 35 -2.49 14.82 7.69
CA ASP A 35 -3.36 14.99 8.86
C ASP A 35 -4.08 13.69 9.26
N HIS A 36 -3.88 12.64 8.49
CA HIS A 36 -4.36 11.28 8.73
C HIS A 36 -3.20 10.30 8.78
N ASP A 37 -3.40 9.19 9.48
CA ASP A 37 -2.45 8.09 9.51
C ASP A 37 -2.25 7.51 8.10
N VAL A 38 -1.01 7.22 7.77
CA VAL A 38 -0.65 6.72 6.44
C VAL A 38 0.19 5.45 6.51
N ILE A 39 0.09 4.66 5.46
CA ILE A 39 1.07 3.64 5.14
C ILE A 39 1.60 3.85 3.73
N SER A 40 2.92 3.73 3.57
CA SER A 40 3.60 3.80 2.27
C SER A 40 4.12 2.43 1.88
N ILE A 41 3.78 1.97 0.67
CA ILE A 41 4.32 0.74 0.08
C ILE A 41 5.32 1.12 -1.01
N VAL A 42 6.55 0.70 -0.84
CA VAL A 42 7.65 0.99 -1.78
C VAL A 42 7.58 0.02 -2.96
N VAL A 43 7.44 0.54 -4.18
CA VAL A 43 7.28 -0.30 -5.38
C VAL A 43 8.64 -0.76 -5.94
N GLY A 44 9.64 0.09 -5.87
CA GLY A 44 11.01 -0.19 -6.33
C GLY A 44 12.05 0.41 -5.39
N ASP A 45 13.26 -0.14 -5.38
CA ASP A 45 14.35 0.37 -4.56
C ASP A 45 14.61 1.86 -4.83
N ALA A 46 14.72 2.65 -3.77
CA ALA A 46 14.93 4.08 -3.86
C ALA A 46 15.88 4.59 -2.77
N LEU A 47 16.52 5.72 -3.03
CA LEU A 47 17.29 6.47 -2.04
C LEU A 47 16.60 7.82 -1.84
N THR A 48 16.20 8.12 -0.61
CA THR A 48 15.39 9.31 -0.31
C THR A 48 15.90 10.03 0.91
N ARG A 49 15.63 11.32 0.97
CA ARG A 49 15.68 12.10 2.19
C ARG A 49 14.40 12.92 2.35
N SER A 50 14.07 13.28 3.56
CA SER A 50 12.87 14.06 3.85
C SER A 50 13.20 15.20 4.83
N ARG A 51 12.36 16.22 4.81
CA ARG A 51 12.40 17.28 5.84
C ARG A 51 10.97 17.69 6.19
N ARG A 52 10.77 18.07 7.43
CA ARG A 52 9.57 18.80 7.83
C ARG A 52 9.70 20.27 7.45
N LEU A 53 8.57 20.93 7.32
CA LEU A 53 8.54 22.36 7.04
C LEU A 53 9.32 23.13 8.11
N GLY A 54 10.31 23.93 7.68
CA GLY A 54 11.19 24.70 8.57
C GLY A 54 12.37 23.91 9.14
N GLU A 55 12.51 22.62 8.85
CA GLU A 55 13.64 21.79 9.30
C GLU A 55 14.67 21.57 8.19
N GLU A 56 15.86 21.13 8.57
CA GLU A 56 16.90 20.68 7.64
C GLU A 56 16.57 19.30 7.05
N TRP A 57 17.19 18.98 5.92
CA TRP A 57 17.07 17.68 5.32
C TRP A 57 17.66 16.57 6.20
N SER A 58 16.94 15.48 6.33
CA SER A 58 17.50 14.26 6.93
C SER A 58 18.69 13.73 6.12
N ALA A 59 19.48 12.85 6.71
CA ALA A 59 20.41 12.03 5.94
C ALA A 59 19.63 11.16 4.92
N PRO A 60 20.19 10.90 3.73
CA PRO A 60 19.60 9.97 2.77
C PRO A 60 19.46 8.57 3.38
N ARG A 61 18.34 7.89 3.08
CA ARG A 61 18.09 6.51 3.47
C ARG A 61 17.60 5.66 2.30
N THR A 62 18.02 4.41 2.28
CA THR A 62 17.52 3.43 1.32
C THR A 62 16.11 2.99 1.73
N ARG A 63 15.23 2.89 0.75
CA ARG A 63 13.90 2.26 0.85
C ARG A 63 13.87 1.08 -0.12
N ALA A 64 13.79 -0.13 0.43
CA ALA A 64 13.77 -1.34 -0.38
C ALA A 64 12.37 -1.60 -0.96
N ALA A 65 12.31 -2.15 -2.16
CA ALA A 65 11.07 -2.62 -2.77
C ALA A 65 10.31 -3.58 -1.84
N GLY A 66 9.01 -3.43 -1.77
CA GLY A 66 8.15 -4.21 -0.89
C GLY A 66 8.15 -3.76 0.57
N THR A 67 8.91 -2.73 0.95
CA THR A 67 8.82 -2.17 2.32
C THR A 67 7.47 -1.50 2.52
N ALA A 68 6.85 -1.77 3.68
CA ALA A 68 5.66 -1.09 4.16
C ALA A 68 6.04 -0.24 5.38
N GLU A 69 5.78 1.05 5.32
CA GLU A 69 6.14 2.02 6.38
C GLU A 69 4.90 2.78 6.83
N THR A 70 4.51 2.62 8.09
CA THR A 70 3.40 3.38 8.69
C THR A 70 3.89 4.66 9.34
N ALA A 71 3.04 5.69 9.35
CA ALA A 71 3.25 6.91 10.11
C ALA A 71 1.93 7.42 10.65
N THR A 72 1.96 7.86 11.91
CA THR A 72 0.81 8.37 12.63
C THR A 72 0.81 9.89 12.59
N TYR A 73 -0.22 10.45 11.98
CA TYR A 73 -0.40 11.90 11.84
C TYR A 73 -1.75 12.39 12.42
N THR A 74 -2.68 11.49 12.69
CA THR A 74 -3.95 11.83 13.33
C THR A 74 -3.71 12.42 14.71
N GLY A 75 -4.14 13.67 14.90
CA GLY A 75 -3.90 14.45 16.13
C GLY A 75 -2.52 15.13 16.22
N SER A 76 -1.62 14.87 15.25
CA SER A 76 -0.31 15.53 15.17
C SER A 76 0.07 15.72 13.68
N PRO A 77 -0.61 16.61 12.96
CA PRO A 77 -0.37 16.83 11.54
C PRO A 77 1.07 17.27 11.25
N VAL A 78 1.59 16.81 10.10
CA VAL A 78 2.96 17.12 9.68
C VAL A 78 2.95 17.63 8.23
N THR A 79 3.54 18.77 8.01
CA THR A 79 3.90 19.25 6.68
C THR A 79 5.33 18.85 6.38
N HIS A 80 5.53 18.14 5.30
CA HIS A 80 6.86 17.70 4.89
C HIS A 80 7.02 17.67 3.37
N ARG A 81 8.24 17.41 2.95
CA ARG A 81 8.60 17.06 1.57
C ARG A 81 9.63 15.96 1.54
N THR A 82 9.62 15.18 0.46
CA THR A 82 10.55 14.08 0.23
C THR A 82 11.28 14.30 -1.09
N GLU A 83 12.59 14.11 -1.07
CA GLU A 83 13.45 14.17 -2.26
C GLU A 83 13.93 12.76 -2.62
N ASN A 84 13.89 12.45 -3.90
CA ASN A 84 14.52 11.28 -4.46
C ASN A 84 15.97 11.59 -4.82
N THR A 85 16.90 11.15 -3.99
CA THR A 85 18.35 11.31 -4.21
C THR A 85 18.97 10.12 -4.97
N GLY A 86 18.16 9.12 -5.29
CA GLY A 86 18.57 7.93 -6.07
C GLY A 86 18.57 8.17 -7.58
N LYS A 87 19.01 7.14 -8.32
CA LYS A 87 19.04 7.17 -9.79
C LYS A 87 17.74 6.70 -10.45
N ALA A 88 17.02 5.79 -9.79
CA ALA A 88 15.70 5.32 -10.25
C ALA A 88 14.59 6.23 -9.72
N PRO A 89 13.44 6.31 -10.39
CA PRO A 89 12.28 7.00 -9.83
C PRO A 89 11.87 6.41 -8.47
N LEU A 90 11.57 7.26 -7.50
CA LEU A 90 10.86 6.84 -6.29
C LEU A 90 9.40 6.60 -6.64
N ARG A 91 8.93 5.39 -6.46
CA ARG A 91 7.52 5.04 -6.67
C ARG A 91 6.94 4.42 -5.40
N LEU A 92 5.89 5.03 -4.88
CA LEU A 92 5.20 4.63 -3.66
C LEU A 92 3.70 4.56 -3.89
N PHE A 93 3.04 3.60 -3.25
CA PHE A 93 1.64 3.76 -2.91
C PHE A 93 1.54 4.33 -1.50
N VAL A 94 0.74 5.37 -1.35
CA VAL A 94 0.44 5.98 -0.05
C VAL A 94 -1.04 5.80 0.22
N VAL A 95 -1.35 5.07 1.28
CA VAL A 95 -2.72 4.81 1.72
C VAL A 95 -2.96 5.62 2.98
N GLU A 96 -3.96 6.49 2.96
CA GLU A 96 -4.42 7.24 4.12
C GLU A 96 -5.64 6.56 4.73
N ASN A 97 -5.63 6.39 6.04
CA ASN A 97 -6.80 5.99 6.80
C ASN A 97 -7.54 7.24 7.30
N LEU A 98 -8.73 7.49 6.77
CA LEU A 98 -9.53 8.67 7.06
C LEU A 98 -10.43 8.52 8.28
N ARG A 99 -10.22 7.50 9.10
CA ARG A 99 -10.97 7.29 10.32
C ARG A 99 -10.30 7.97 11.50
N ASP A 100 -11.10 8.57 12.34
CA ASP A 100 -10.60 9.31 13.50
C ASP A 100 -10.32 8.39 14.70
N SER A 101 -11.01 7.28 14.84
CA SER A 101 -10.80 6.26 15.91
C SER A 101 -11.87 5.16 15.91
N GLY A 102 -11.69 4.16 16.77
CA GLY A 102 -12.79 3.32 17.24
C GLY A 102 -13.02 2.00 16.51
N TRP A 103 -12.02 1.46 15.79
CA TRP A 103 -12.16 0.13 15.20
C TRP A 103 -11.67 -0.94 16.17
N THR A 104 -12.49 -1.96 16.33
CA THR A 104 -12.04 -3.22 16.90
C THR A 104 -11.16 -3.90 15.87
N SER A 105 -9.96 -4.29 16.27
CA SER A 105 -9.09 -5.09 15.43
C SER A 105 -9.78 -6.44 15.17
N PRO A 106 -10.18 -6.77 13.95
CA PRO A 106 -10.66 -8.10 13.65
C PRO A 106 -9.53 -9.10 13.87
N ALA A 107 -9.86 -10.38 13.97
CA ALA A 107 -8.84 -11.42 13.99
C ALA A 107 -7.96 -11.30 12.73
N PRO A 108 -6.64 -11.54 12.85
CA PRO A 108 -5.77 -11.53 11.69
C PRO A 108 -6.28 -12.46 10.59
N LEU A 109 -6.14 -12.02 9.35
CA LEU A 109 -6.54 -12.80 8.18
C LEU A 109 -5.81 -14.14 8.15
N ALA A 110 -6.55 -15.23 8.27
CA ALA A 110 -6.02 -16.59 8.21
C ALA A 110 -6.40 -17.24 6.87
N ALA A 111 -5.49 -17.24 5.91
CA ALA A 111 -5.69 -17.86 4.60
C ALA A 111 -4.37 -18.48 4.09
N PRO A 112 -4.42 -19.51 3.24
CA PRO A 112 -3.22 -20.13 2.69
C PRO A 112 -2.30 -19.09 2.02
N GLY A 113 -1.00 -19.17 2.28
CA GLY A 113 -0.01 -18.25 1.71
C GLY A 113 -0.05 -16.82 2.28
N THR A 114 -0.91 -16.54 3.24
CA THR A 114 -1.06 -15.21 3.86
C THR A 114 -0.38 -15.18 5.21
N THR A 115 0.39 -14.12 5.47
CA THR A 115 1.09 -13.90 6.74
C THR A 115 0.92 -12.44 7.16
N LEU A 116 0.49 -12.21 8.40
CA LEU A 116 0.50 -10.86 8.98
C LEU A 116 1.95 -10.39 9.12
N ARG A 117 2.29 -9.30 8.44
CA ARG A 117 3.62 -8.68 8.46
C ARG A 117 3.76 -7.70 9.60
N GLN A 118 2.78 -6.80 9.71
CA GLN A 118 2.72 -5.79 10.75
C GLN A 118 1.28 -5.35 11.00
N GLU A 119 1.07 -4.81 12.18
CA GLU A 119 -0.22 -4.30 12.61
C GLU A 119 0.00 -3.13 13.55
N ASP A 120 -0.78 -2.07 13.37
CA ASP A 120 -0.89 -0.97 14.31
C ASP A 120 -2.36 -0.54 14.45
N ARG A 121 -2.61 0.59 15.10
CA ARG A 121 -3.98 1.08 15.34
C ARG A 121 -4.75 1.41 14.05
N SER A 122 -4.06 1.67 12.95
CA SER A 122 -4.63 2.22 11.72
C SER A 122 -4.57 1.26 10.54
N PHE A 123 -3.64 0.29 10.57
CA PHE A 123 -3.42 -0.63 9.46
C PHE A 123 -3.04 -2.03 9.92
N ALA A 124 -3.48 -3.03 9.15
CA ALA A 124 -2.88 -4.34 9.10
C ALA A 124 -2.30 -4.58 7.71
N VAL A 125 -1.09 -5.14 7.66
CA VAL A 125 -0.37 -5.43 6.43
C VAL A 125 -0.08 -6.91 6.36
N TYR A 126 -0.45 -7.51 5.24
CA TYR A 126 -0.24 -8.93 4.99
C TYR A 126 0.67 -9.13 3.78
N ASP A 127 1.57 -10.09 3.90
CA ASP A 127 2.20 -10.72 2.75
C ASP A 127 1.33 -11.86 2.25
N VAL A 128 1.05 -11.87 0.96
CA VAL A 128 0.40 -13.00 0.28
C VAL A 128 1.39 -13.55 -0.74
N ARG A 129 1.79 -14.81 -0.54
CA ARG A 129 2.74 -15.50 -1.41
C ARG A 129 2.07 -16.68 -2.06
N LEU A 130 1.99 -16.63 -3.38
CA LEU A 130 1.45 -17.71 -4.20
C LEU A 130 2.59 -18.38 -4.96
N ASN A 131 2.56 -19.70 -4.99
CA ASN A 131 3.54 -20.55 -5.68
C ASN A 131 2.88 -21.87 -6.10
N ALA A 132 3.63 -22.79 -6.66
CA ALA A 132 3.10 -24.08 -7.12
C ALA A 132 2.45 -24.91 -5.99
N ALA A 133 2.91 -24.78 -4.73
CA ALA A 133 2.33 -25.49 -3.60
C ALA A 133 1.09 -24.77 -3.02
N THR A 134 1.02 -23.46 -3.18
CA THR A 134 -0.11 -22.62 -2.75
C THR A 134 -0.51 -21.73 -3.90
N PRO A 135 -1.13 -22.27 -4.98
CA PRO A 135 -1.41 -21.51 -6.19
C PRO A 135 -2.61 -20.59 -6.05
N ARG A 136 -3.38 -20.72 -4.98
CA ARG A 136 -4.62 -19.98 -4.77
C ARG A 136 -4.86 -19.71 -3.29
N THR A 137 -5.41 -18.53 -3.00
CA THR A 137 -5.93 -18.18 -1.68
C THR A 137 -7.29 -17.50 -1.82
N ASN A 138 -8.19 -17.80 -0.90
CA ASN A 138 -9.51 -17.18 -0.81
C ASN A 138 -9.68 -16.59 0.59
N HIS A 139 -10.08 -15.34 0.68
CA HIS A 139 -10.29 -14.66 1.95
C HIS A 139 -11.28 -13.50 1.83
N THR A 140 -11.71 -13.04 2.98
CA THR A 140 -12.59 -11.87 3.13
C THR A 140 -11.94 -10.92 4.11
N HIS A 141 -11.93 -9.64 3.79
CA HIS A 141 -11.53 -8.59 4.71
C HIS A 141 -12.74 -8.04 5.45
N GLU A 142 -12.64 -7.85 6.74
CA GLU A 142 -13.68 -7.18 7.52
C GLU A 142 -13.66 -5.66 7.29
N ASN A 143 -12.54 -5.13 6.85
CA ASN A 143 -12.33 -3.72 6.57
C ASN A 143 -11.95 -3.48 5.11
N PRO A 144 -12.09 -2.24 4.60
CA PRO A 144 -11.56 -1.88 3.30
C PRO A 144 -10.08 -2.21 3.18
N SER A 145 -9.70 -2.78 2.05
CA SER A 145 -8.33 -3.19 1.80
C SER A 145 -7.87 -2.90 0.38
N PHE A 146 -6.56 -2.85 0.20
CA PHE A 146 -5.90 -2.77 -1.10
C PHE A 146 -4.87 -3.88 -1.24
N VAL A 147 -4.87 -4.46 -2.42
CA VAL A 147 -3.94 -5.51 -2.84
C VAL A 147 -2.97 -4.90 -3.85
N PHE A 148 -1.68 -4.96 -3.58
CA PHE A 148 -0.60 -4.43 -4.43
C PHE A 148 0.29 -5.57 -4.91
N LEU A 149 0.42 -5.74 -6.23
CA LEU A 149 1.33 -6.72 -6.81
C LEU A 149 2.78 -6.23 -6.71
N MET A 150 3.62 -7.01 -6.06
CA MET A 150 5.05 -6.73 -5.93
C MET A 150 5.89 -7.50 -6.95
N THR A 151 5.61 -8.79 -7.14
CA THR A 151 6.29 -9.63 -8.14
C THR A 151 5.34 -10.70 -8.69
N GLY A 152 5.67 -11.24 -9.85
CA GLY A 152 4.88 -12.30 -10.48
C GLY A 152 3.61 -11.78 -11.14
N ALA A 153 2.60 -12.63 -11.23
CA ALA A 153 1.31 -12.29 -11.79
C ALA A 153 0.19 -13.02 -11.02
N VAL A 154 -0.91 -12.33 -10.75
CA VAL A 154 -2.08 -12.88 -10.08
C VAL A 154 -3.37 -12.49 -10.80
N GLN A 155 -4.31 -13.41 -10.76
CA GLN A 155 -5.68 -13.16 -11.12
C GLN A 155 -6.48 -12.92 -9.85
N VAL A 156 -7.24 -11.83 -9.80
CA VAL A 156 -8.15 -11.48 -8.72
C VAL A 156 -9.57 -11.74 -9.18
N GLN A 157 -10.29 -12.56 -8.45
CA GLN A 157 -11.72 -12.81 -8.68
C GLN A 157 -12.50 -12.30 -7.49
N GLY A 158 -13.37 -11.33 -7.72
CA GLY A 158 -14.24 -10.75 -6.68
C GLY A 158 -15.36 -11.68 -6.26
N GLY A 159 -15.94 -11.41 -5.08
CA GLY A 159 -17.13 -12.10 -4.60
C GLY A 159 -18.31 -11.92 -5.56
N GLY A 160 -18.94 -13.01 -5.94
CA GLY A 160 -20.03 -13.02 -6.92
C GLY A 160 -19.65 -13.48 -8.32
N GLY A 161 -18.37 -13.66 -8.62
CA GLY A 161 -17.89 -14.28 -9.86
C GLY A 161 -17.92 -13.40 -11.11
N GLU A 162 -18.39 -12.15 -11.01
CA GLU A 162 -18.64 -11.30 -12.19
C GLU A 162 -17.47 -10.38 -12.57
N SER A 163 -16.47 -10.22 -11.72
CA SER A 163 -15.33 -9.34 -11.98
C SER A 163 -14.03 -10.10 -11.84
N GLU A 164 -13.31 -10.22 -12.93
CA GLU A 164 -12.01 -10.86 -13.00
C GLU A 164 -10.96 -9.82 -13.42
N PHE A 165 -9.92 -9.65 -12.61
CA PHE A 165 -8.84 -8.71 -12.87
C PHE A 165 -7.51 -9.46 -12.90
N ARG A 166 -6.62 -9.06 -13.80
CA ARG A 166 -5.24 -9.55 -13.81
C ARG A 166 -4.28 -8.46 -13.38
N LEU A 167 -3.46 -8.80 -12.42
CA LEU A 167 -2.33 -7.99 -11.99
C LEU A 167 -1.07 -8.67 -12.51
N GLU A 168 -0.45 -8.10 -13.55
CA GLU A 168 0.68 -8.72 -14.27
C GLU A 168 1.93 -7.83 -14.29
N GLN A 169 1.85 -6.65 -13.68
CA GLN A 169 2.96 -5.71 -13.58
C GLN A 169 3.13 -5.25 -12.14
N THR A 170 4.36 -5.20 -11.67
CA THR A 170 4.69 -4.64 -10.36
C THR A 170 4.06 -3.26 -10.17
N GLY A 171 3.40 -3.08 -9.03
CA GLY A 171 2.67 -1.86 -8.71
C GLY A 171 1.27 -1.78 -9.33
N ARG A 172 0.73 -2.85 -9.92
CA ARG A 172 -0.72 -2.93 -10.15
C ARG A 172 -1.43 -3.23 -8.83
N TRP A 173 -2.66 -2.79 -8.72
CA TRP A 173 -3.42 -2.85 -7.50
C TRP A 173 -4.89 -3.18 -7.74
N PHE A 174 -5.54 -3.67 -6.69
CA PHE A 174 -6.96 -3.99 -6.66
C PHE A 174 -7.57 -3.53 -5.32
N PRO A 175 -8.71 -2.81 -5.31
CA PRO A 175 -9.40 -2.42 -4.10
C PRO A 175 -10.39 -3.52 -3.67
N SER A 176 -10.55 -3.72 -2.35
CA SER A 176 -11.61 -4.51 -1.77
C SER A 176 -12.41 -3.67 -0.79
N SER A 177 -13.72 -3.58 -0.96
CA SER A 177 -14.57 -2.66 -0.22
C SER A 177 -14.88 -3.08 1.22
N GLY A 178 -14.38 -4.25 1.67
CA GLY A 178 -14.57 -4.72 3.05
C GLY A 178 -15.51 -5.91 3.17
N PRO A 179 -16.28 -6.02 4.25
CA PRO A 179 -17.03 -7.22 4.57
C PRO A 179 -18.00 -7.60 3.44
N ASP A 180 -18.32 -8.87 3.39
CA ASP A 180 -19.25 -9.47 2.41
C ASP A 180 -18.75 -9.48 0.96
N GLN A 181 -17.48 -9.16 0.73
CA GLN A 181 -16.84 -9.28 -0.58
C GLN A 181 -15.63 -10.21 -0.53
N PRO A 182 -15.85 -11.54 -0.42
CA PRO A 182 -14.76 -12.49 -0.53
C PRO A 182 -14.09 -12.33 -1.89
N HIS A 183 -12.78 -12.47 -1.91
CA HIS A 183 -12.06 -12.52 -3.17
C HIS A 183 -11.02 -13.63 -3.18
N THR A 184 -10.69 -14.05 -4.36
CA THR A 184 -9.70 -15.08 -4.60
C THR A 184 -8.52 -14.48 -5.34
N LEU A 185 -7.33 -14.74 -4.85
CA LEU A 185 -6.09 -14.52 -5.59
C LEU A 185 -5.58 -15.85 -6.12
N SER A 186 -5.35 -15.92 -7.40
CA SER A 186 -4.83 -17.12 -8.07
C SER A 186 -3.55 -16.79 -8.81
N LEU A 187 -2.56 -17.68 -8.72
CA LEU A 187 -1.31 -17.57 -9.47
C LEU A 187 -1.57 -17.62 -10.96
N VAL A 188 -0.93 -16.73 -11.72
CA VAL A 188 -0.95 -16.74 -13.18
C VAL A 188 0.42 -17.17 -13.68
N GLY A 189 0.46 -18.22 -14.48
CA GLY A 189 1.73 -18.78 -14.98
C GLY A 189 2.42 -19.69 -13.95
N THR A 190 3.74 -19.80 -14.05
CA THR A 190 4.56 -20.74 -13.26
C THR A 190 5.51 -20.08 -12.27
N SER A 191 5.69 -18.77 -12.36
CA SER A 191 6.56 -18.00 -11.47
C SER A 191 5.81 -17.62 -10.19
N ASP A 192 6.48 -17.71 -9.05
CA ASP A 192 5.93 -17.28 -7.77
C ASP A 192 5.47 -15.82 -7.82
N ALA A 193 4.39 -15.54 -7.12
CA ALA A 193 3.86 -14.20 -6.98
C ALA A 193 3.88 -13.72 -5.52
N HIS A 194 4.18 -12.44 -5.35
CA HIS A 194 4.12 -11.76 -4.07
C HIS A 194 3.20 -10.55 -4.16
N VAL A 195 2.27 -10.50 -3.25
CA VAL A 195 1.28 -9.44 -3.11
C VAL A 195 1.36 -8.88 -1.69
N ILE A 196 1.26 -7.57 -1.55
CA ILE A 196 1.05 -6.91 -0.25
C ILE A 196 -0.42 -6.51 -0.18
N CYS A 197 -1.09 -6.93 0.88
CA CYS A 197 -2.43 -6.49 1.19
C CYS A 197 -2.39 -5.52 2.37
N VAL A 198 -3.01 -4.36 2.22
CA VAL A 198 -3.16 -3.33 3.26
C VAL A 198 -4.62 -3.22 3.61
N GLU A 199 -4.95 -3.45 4.87
CA GLU A 199 -6.28 -3.30 5.44
C GLU A 199 -6.30 -2.08 6.37
N ALA A 200 -7.28 -1.18 6.22
CA ALA A 200 -7.51 -0.09 7.17
C ALA A 200 -8.23 -0.61 8.43
N ARG A 201 -7.80 -0.11 9.60
CA ARG A 201 -8.30 -0.50 10.93
C ARG A 201 -9.14 0.62 11.56
#